data_de511b427c9404527fb571c64fb48fe9
#
_entry.id   de511b427c9404527fb571c64fb48fe9
#
_cell.length_a   1.000
_cell.length_b   1.000
_cell.length_c   1.000
_cell.angle_alpha   90.00
_cell.angle_beta   90.00
_cell.angle_gamma   90.00
#
_symmetry.space_group_name_H-M   'P 1'
#
loop_
_entity.id
_entity.type
_entity.pdbx_description
1 polymer ?
#
loop_
_entity_poly.entity_id
_entity_poly.type
_entity_poly.pdbx_seq_one_letter_code
_entity_poly.pdbx_strand_id
1 'polypeptide(L)'
;MTFGSDDERAPRGRPDGDVRAVIAADHPGDPADVLSPLGLSPPSGTLPVLLVSGGADEPRPRVTGKPAAALGGAVLQAVEVSGAALVDDAVGSVTPAVLAAARARGSRPPPVVLGVMPGRRAERPGGSGGDGAEPEPDRSPVPEPDRSHVIVLDGADSAEAAAWKPGAATSLAAGAPVVMVLAGGGAVARAELLAAVRRGIPVFVLGWSGGLAGQLAERRQRVRRAGRHRRLPHRPRRPGPRKVTDWEAEAETEEIVRHGDLRVLAEHESGALARSLAWELQDEPLLKAAWQTFATYDCLASRLRRSFQRMQALILALGVFATLIALIDAEIGGRRLHWVVVAAPAAVSVLIAWSSRHARGPRWIALRAAAEEVKAEIYLHRTLADADDVRHGSGRPSGDRCQLLRRLTDIEGRLVRTNAATAPLTPYDGPLPLPVRGSGDTDDGLSPLTAARYVEIRLKDQVAYYHSRVRHLHRVRSLLEVLAISAGAAGTLLASVGVDPWIGFTTGLSTAALAALGYLQADNIIMAYNRAAGDLEVLRQGWEMRGPEEQGKRPLVTLVMKTEAVLHGERARWVHQMSEVLQELRERQELELKKPVPHGGSKGRS
;
A
#
# COMPACT_ATOMS: atom_id res chain seq x y z
N MET A 1 -30.60 -33.16 18.75
CA MET A 1 -31.87 -32.45 18.75
C MET A 1 -32.49 -32.67 17.38
N THR A 2 -33.62 -33.37 17.40
CA THR A 2 -34.36 -33.92 16.27
C THR A 2 -35.01 -32.79 15.46
N PHE A 3 -34.71 -32.72 14.17
CA PHE A 3 -35.44 -31.91 13.21
C PHE A 3 -36.78 -32.59 12.88
N GLY A 4 -37.87 -31.93 13.27
CA GLY A 4 -39.22 -32.33 12.86
C GLY A 4 -39.47 -31.86 11.42
N SER A 5 -39.75 -32.82 10.57
CA SER A 5 -40.41 -32.63 9.27
C SER A 5 -41.87 -32.29 9.52
N ASP A 6 -42.34 -31.21 8.90
CA ASP A 6 -43.68 -30.99 8.36
C ASP A 6 -44.02 -29.49 8.39
N ASP A 7 -43.88 -28.82 7.28
CA ASP A 7 -44.96 -28.09 6.64
C ASP A 7 -44.45 -27.45 5.31
N GLU A 8 -44.56 -28.21 4.24
CA GLU A 8 -44.51 -27.70 2.88
C GLU A 8 -45.80 -26.87 2.59
N ARG A 9 -45.75 -25.58 2.87
CA ARG A 9 -46.65 -24.61 2.25
C ARG A 9 -45.91 -23.80 1.22
N ALA A 10 -45.78 -24.34 0.03
CA ALA A 10 -45.38 -23.56 -1.15
C ALA A 10 -46.40 -22.40 -1.37
N PRO A 11 -45.95 -21.14 -1.47
CA PRO A 11 -46.78 -20.05 -1.87
C PRO A 11 -47.12 -20.24 -3.36
N ARG A 12 -48.44 -20.36 -3.64
CA ARG A 12 -48.98 -20.36 -4.98
C ARG A 12 -48.83 -18.96 -5.58
N GLY A 13 -48.09 -18.85 -6.66
CA GLY A 13 -47.98 -17.65 -7.48
C GLY A 13 -46.52 -17.40 -7.86
N ARG A 14 -46.02 -18.04 -8.91
CA ARG A 14 -44.80 -17.62 -9.60
C ARG A 14 -45.06 -16.26 -10.24
N PRO A 15 -44.38 -15.19 -9.87
CA PRO A 15 -44.11 -14.10 -10.80
C PRO A 15 -42.93 -14.54 -11.67
N ASP A 16 -43.04 -14.34 -12.97
CA ASP A 16 -41.97 -14.55 -13.96
C ASP A 16 -40.80 -13.58 -13.69
N GLY A 17 -39.87 -14.01 -12.85
CA GLY A 17 -38.64 -13.31 -12.53
C GLY A 17 -37.83 -14.20 -11.59
N ASP A 18 -36.64 -14.61 -12.01
CA ASP A 18 -35.76 -15.58 -11.35
C ASP A 18 -35.17 -15.11 -10.00
N VAL A 19 -36.01 -14.91 -8.96
CA VAL A 19 -35.51 -14.83 -7.57
C VAL A 19 -35.17 -16.26 -7.12
N ARG A 20 -33.88 -16.56 -6.94
CA ARG A 20 -33.42 -17.93 -6.65
C ARG A 20 -33.66 -18.35 -5.21
N ALA A 21 -33.65 -17.45 -4.24
CA ALA A 21 -33.97 -17.74 -2.85
C ALA A 21 -34.42 -16.50 -2.08
N VAL A 22 -35.46 -16.63 -1.27
CA VAL A 22 -35.88 -15.68 -0.23
C VAL A 22 -35.74 -16.41 1.09
N ILE A 23 -34.98 -15.89 2.03
CA ILE A 23 -34.83 -16.44 3.38
C ILE A 23 -35.27 -15.40 4.39
N ALA A 24 -36.14 -15.82 5.31
CA ALA A 24 -36.43 -15.09 6.53
C ALA A 24 -35.44 -15.51 7.61
N ALA A 25 -34.74 -14.56 8.21
CA ALA A 25 -33.86 -14.80 9.33
C ALA A 25 -34.48 -14.19 10.59
N ASP A 26 -34.80 -15.02 11.59
CA ASP A 26 -35.28 -14.60 12.91
C ASP A 26 -34.13 -13.89 13.64
N HIS A 27 -34.25 -12.60 13.87
CA HIS A 27 -33.23 -11.69 14.44
C HIS A 27 -31.95 -11.54 13.60
N PRO A 28 -31.35 -10.34 13.52
CA PRO A 28 -30.09 -10.11 12.83
C PRO A 28 -28.92 -10.76 13.58
N GLY A 29 -28.74 -12.08 13.36
CA GLY A 29 -27.58 -12.83 13.81
C GLY A 29 -26.30 -12.48 13.02
N ASP A 30 -25.26 -13.27 13.19
CA ASP A 30 -24.04 -13.10 12.40
C ASP A 30 -24.36 -13.28 10.90
N PRO A 31 -24.03 -12.31 10.04
CA PRO A 31 -24.25 -12.43 8.60
C PRO A 31 -23.67 -13.70 7.96
N ALA A 32 -22.59 -14.24 8.49
CA ALA A 32 -21.99 -15.48 7.99
C ALA A 32 -22.91 -16.68 8.13
N ASP A 33 -23.68 -16.76 9.23
CA ASP A 33 -24.61 -17.85 9.50
C ASP A 33 -25.80 -17.82 8.55
N VAL A 34 -26.20 -16.63 8.10
CA VAL A 34 -27.32 -16.42 7.17
C VAL A 34 -26.90 -16.67 5.71
N LEU A 35 -25.67 -16.33 5.34
CA LEU A 35 -25.18 -16.46 3.97
C LEU A 35 -24.74 -17.89 3.63
N SER A 36 -24.29 -18.66 4.59
CA SER A 36 -23.80 -20.03 4.40
C SER A 36 -24.86 -20.99 3.82
N PRO A 37 -26.11 -21.02 4.33
CA PRO A 37 -27.16 -21.88 3.78
C PRO A 37 -27.58 -21.50 2.35
N LEU A 38 -27.36 -20.23 1.94
CA LEU A 38 -27.66 -19.75 0.59
C LEU A 38 -26.66 -20.22 -0.46
N GLY A 39 -25.59 -20.92 -0.06
CA GLY A 39 -24.49 -21.25 -0.95
C GLY A 39 -23.70 -20.03 -1.39
N LEU A 40 -23.86 -18.90 -0.69
CA LEU A 40 -23.17 -17.63 -0.98
C LEU A 40 -21.80 -17.55 -0.27
N SER A 41 -21.44 -18.55 0.51
CA SER A 41 -20.07 -18.70 1.01
C SER A 41 -19.16 -19.07 -0.17
N PRO A 42 -18.16 -18.26 -0.53
CA PRO A 42 -17.34 -18.53 -1.69
C PRO A 42 -16.57 -19.84 -1.49
N PRO A 43 -16.76 -20.85 -2.37
CA PRO A 43 -16.18 -22.20 -2.16
C PRO A 43 -14.66 -22.24 -2.32
N SER A 44 -14.02 -21.21 -2.83
CA SER A 44 -12.55 -21.11 -3.02
C SER A 44 -12.06 -19.80 -3.61
N GLY A 45 -12.84 -18.73 -3.61
CA GLY A 45 -12.41 -17.44 -4.19
C GLY A 45 -12.99 -16.25 -3.45
N THR A 46 -12.17 -15.26 -3.22
CA THR A 46 -12.60 -13.95 -2.70
C THR A 46 -13.42 -13.23 -3.76
N LEU A 47 -14.66 -12.85 -3.43
CA LEU A 47 -15.57 -12.14 -4.32
C LEU A 47 -15.62 -10.65 -3.92
N PRO A 48 -15.15 -9.70 -4.76
CA PRO A 48 -15.32 -8.29 -4.46
C PRO A 48 -16.81 -7.93 -4.31
N VAL A 49 -17.12 -7.00 -3.42
CA VAL A 49 -18.51 -6.63 -3.15
C VAL A 49 -18.70 -5.12 -3.29
N LEU A 50 -19.72 -4.72 -4.03
CA LEU A 50 -20.16 -3.35 -4.13
C LEU A 50 -21.49 -3.18 -3.37
N LEU A 51 -21.45 -2.41 -2.28
CA LEU A 51 -22.59 -2.05 -1.49
C LEU A 51 -23.19 -0.74 -2.03
N VAL A 52 -24.47 -0.74 -2.35
CA VAL A 52 -25.15 0.47 -2.83
C VAL A 52 -26.19 0.91 -1.82
N SER A 53 -26.10 2.16 -1.39
CA SER A 53 -26.98 2.78 -0.40
C SER A 53 -27.59 4.07 -0.90
N GLY A 54 -28.83 4.31 -0.51
CA GLY A 54 -29.56 5.56 -0.75
C GLY A 54 -30.90 5.36 -1.44
N GLY A 55 -31.87 6.13 -1.02
CA GLY A 55 -33.19 6.20 -1.64
C GLY A 55 -34.34 5.50 -0.92
N ALA A 56 -34.09 4.55 -0.02
CA ALA A 56 -35.15 3.82 0.67
C ALA A 56 -35.98 4.70 1.64
N ASP A 57 -35.41 5.78 2.18
CA ASP A 57 -36.04 6.65 3.17
C ASP A 57 -36.74 7.88 2.60
N GLU A 58 -36.60 8.14 1.31
CA GLU A 58 -37.12 9.34 0.71
C GLU A 58 -38.44 9.04 -0.02
N PRO A 59 -39.51 9.78 0.27
CA PRO A 59 -40.81 9.59 -0.41
C PRO A 59 -40.74 9.84 -1.91
N ARG A 60 -39.65 10.38 -2.41
CA ARG A 60 -39.31 10.51 -3.83
C ARG A 60 -37.84 10.26 -4.02
N PRO A 61 -37.43 9.20 -4.76
CA PRO A 61 -36.02 8.97 -5.04
C PRO A 61 -35.46 10.18 -5.81
N ARG A 62 -34.45 10.85 -5.24
CA ARG A 62 -33.84 12.06 -5.84
C ARG A 62 -33.00 11.75 -7.08
N VAL A 63 -32.55 10.50 -7.19
CA VAL A 63 -31.78 10.04 -8.34
C VAL A 63 -32.70 9.27 -9.29
N THR A 64 -33.33 9.97 -10.23
CA THR A 64 -34.24 9.40 -11.23
C THR A 64 -33.84 9.84 -12.64
N GLY A 65 -34.34 9.15 -13.65
CA GLY A 65 -34.12 9.51 -15.06
C GLY A 65 -32.67 9.38 -15.50
N LYS A 66 -32.15 10.36 -16.25
CA LYS A 66 -30.78 10.35 -16.81
C LYS A 66 -29.66 10.15 -15.77
N PRO A 67 -29.69 10.82 -14.58
CA PRO A 67 -28.67 10.60 -13.54
C PRO A 67 -28.65 9.17 -12.99
N ALA A 68 -29.83 8.55 -12.79
CA ALA A 68 -29.91 7.16 -12.33
C ALA A 68 -29.36 6.19 -13.39
N ALA A 69 -29.70 6.40 -14.65
CA ALA A 69 -29.18 5.58 -15.74
C ALA A 69 -27.66 5.72 -15.90
N ALA A 70 -27.13 6.93 -15.75
CA ALA A 70 -25.68 7.18 -15.78
C ALA A 70 -24.95 6.51 -14.61
N LEU A 71 -25.52 6.58 -13.39
CA LEU A 71 -25.02 5.90 -12.20
C LEU A 71 -25.08 4.38 -12.37
N GLY A 72 -26.22 3.84 -12.81
CA GLY A 72 -26.38 2.42 -13.10
C GLY A 72 -25.38 1.91 -14.14
N GLY A 73 -25.13 2.69 -15.19
CA GLY A 73 -24.12 2.38 -16.20
C GLY A 73 -22.69 2.39 -15.67
N ALA A 74 -22.37 3.32 -14.76
CA ALA A 74 -21.04 3.38 -14.12
C ALA A 74 -20.81 2.21 -13.15
N VAL A 75 -21.81 1.90 -12.33
CA VAL A 75 -21.79 0.74 -11.42
C VAL A 75 -21.67 -0.57 -12.20
N LEU A 76 -22.47 -0.73 -13.26
CA LEU A 76 -22.40 -1.90 -14.14
C LEU A 76 -20.99 -2.07 -14.71
N GLN A 77 -20.39 -1.01 -15.25
CA GLN A 77 -19.04 -1.07 -15.81
C GLN A 77 -18.01 -1.48 -14.76
N ALA A 78 -18.12 -0.97 -13.53
CA ALA A 78 -17.24 -1.38 -12.44
C ALA A 78 -17.44 -2.87 -12.08
N VAL A 79 -18.67 -3.34 -12.04
CA VAL A 79 -19.00 -4.75 -11.75
C VAL A 79 -18.54 -5.68 -12.88
N GLU A 80 -18.74 -5.32 -14.15
CA GLU A 80 -18.26 -6.10 -15.30
C GLU A 80 -16.74 -6.29 -15.28
N VAL A 81 -16.04 -5.23 -14.92
CA VAL A 81 -14.58 -5.25 -14.84
C VAL A 81 -14.11 -6.04 -13.62
N SER A 82 -14.75 -5.87 -12.45
CA SER A 82 -14.32 -6.46 -11.19
C SER A 82 -14.88 -7.85 -10.90
N GLY A 83 -15.97 -8.23 -11.57
CA GLY A 83 -16.72 -9.42 -11.20
C GLY A 83 -17.41 -9.31 -9.83
N ALA A 84 -17.60 -8.09 -9.32
CA ALA A 84 -18.13 -7.85 -7.98
C ALA A 84 -19.59 -8.29 -7.84
N ALA A 85 -19.94 -8.78 -6.64
CA ALA A 85 -21.32 -8.90 -6.21
C ALA A 85 -21.90 -7.53 -5.87
N LEU A 86 -23.21 -7.39 -6.03
CA LEU A 86 -23.96 -6.18 -5.69
C LEU A 86 -24.83 -6.47 -4.45
N VAL A 87 -24.74 -5.59 -3.43
CA VAL A 87 -25.59 -5.66 -2.24
C VAL A 87 -26.36 -4.36 -2.10
N ASP A 88 -27.69 -4.44 -1.91
CA ASP A 88 -28.56 -3.28 -1.77
C ASP A 88 -29.68 -3.47 -0.73
N ASP A 89 -30.58 -2.51 -0.63
CA ASP A 89 -31.72 -2.47 0.29
C ASP A 89 -32.99 -3.14 -0.24
N ALA A 90 -32.89 -3.95 -1.30
CA ALA A 90 -33.99 -4.64 -1.99
C ALA A 90 -35.10 -3.73 -2.59
N VAL A 91 -35.13 -2.45 -2.26
CA VAL A 91 -36.14 -1.47 -2.67
C VAL A 91 -35.52 -0.23 -3.33
N GLY A 92 -34.20 -0.19 -3.47
CA GLY A 92 -33.45 0.97 -3.96
C GLY A 92 -33.53 1.19 -5.46
N SER A 93 -33.42 2.45 -5.89
CA SER A 93 -33.52 2.87 -7.29
C SER A 93 -32.27 2.60 -8.15
N VAL A 94 -31.13 2.31 -7.53
CA VAL A 94 -29.84 2.19 -8.25
C VAL A 94 -29.69 0.80 -8.88
N THR A 95 -30.00 -0.25 -8.17
CA THR A 95 -29.87 -1.63 -8.68
C THR A 95 -30.76 -1.89 -9.91
N PRO A 96 -32.04 -1.46 -9.96
CA PRO A 96 -32.81 -1.54 -11.19
C PRO A 96 -32.18 -0.81 -12.36
N ALA A 97 -31.56 0.34 -12.12
CA ALA A 97 -30.85 1.08 -13.17
C ALA A 97 -29.59 0.33 -13.67
N VAL A 98 -28.86 -0.37 -12.78
CA VAL A 98 -27.73 -1.24 -13.14
C VAL A 98 -28.20 -2.40 -14.03
N LEU A 99 -29.27 -3.08 -13.62
CA LEU A 99 -29.83 -4.22 -14.36
C LEU A 99 -30.46 -3.78 -15.71
N ALA A 100 -31.11 -2.64 -15.73
CA ALA A 100 -31.58 -2.05 -16.99
C ALA A 100 -30.43 -1.70 -17.93
N ALA A 101 -29.35 -1.15 -17.41
CA ALA A 101 -28.14 -0.87 -18.20
C ALA A 101 -27.48 -2.17 -18.73
N ALA A 102 -27.46 -3.23 -17.93
CA ALA A 102 -26.95 -4.55 -18.36
C ALA A 102 -27.77 -5.12 -19.51
N ARG A 103 -29.11 -5.08 -19.39
CA ARG A 103 -30.02 -5.51 -20.48
C ARG A 103 -29.81 -4.69 -21.75
N ALA A 104 -29.74 -3.37 -21.63
CA ALA A 104 -29.58 -2.47 -22.77
C ALA A 104 -28.24 -2.70 -23.52
N ARG A 105 -27.20 -3.14 -22.84
CA ARG A 105 -25.89 -3.43 -23.41
C ARG A 105 -25.71 -4.89 -23.85
N GLY A 106 -26.67 -5.77 -23.54
CA GLY A 106 -26.50 -7.22 -23.74
C GLY A 106 -25.39 -7.82 -22.87
N SER A 107 -25.04 -7.14 -21.78
CA SER A 107 -23.99 -7.55 -20.84
C SER A 107 -24.52 -8.59 -19.85
N ARG A 108 -23.61 -9.40 -19.29
CA ARG A 108 -23.98 -10.31 -18.20
C ARG A 108 -24.38 -9.50 -16.95
N PRO A 109 -25.45 -9.89 -16.26
CA PRO A 109 -25.79 -9.29 -14.96
C PRO A 109 -24.68 -9.60 -13.93
N PRO A 110 -24.63 -8.85 -12.82
CA PRO A 110 -23.72 -9.16 -11.71
C PRO A 110 -23.86 -10.62 -11.28
N PRO A 111 -22.75 -11.28 -10.85
CA PRO A 111 -22.78 -12.70 -10.47
C PRO A 111 -23.72 -13.00 -9.30
N VAL A 112 -23.82 -12.06 -8.38
CA VAL A 112 -24.74 -12.08 -7.24
C VAL A 112 -25.34 -10.70 -7.05
N VAL A 113 -26.66 -10.63 -6.93
CA VAL A 113 -27.41 -9.43 -6.54
C VAL A 113 -28.19 -9.78 -5.28
N LEU A 114 -27.71 -9.28 -4.13
CA LEU A 114 -28.27 -9.55 -2.82
C LEU A 114 -29.06 -8.36 -2.31
N GLY A 115 -30.36 -8.50 -2.14
CA GLY A 115 -31.20 -7.52 -1.47
C GLY A 115 -31.38 -7.86 0.01
N VAL A 116 -31.30 -6.85 0.89
CA VAL A 116 -31.58 -7.00 2.33
C VAL A 116 -32.69 -6.05 2.71
N MET A 117 -33.75 -6.56 3.33
CA MET A 117 -34.89 -5.76 3.73
C MET A 117 -35.39 -6.13 5.13
N PRO A 118 -36.03 -5.20 5.87
CA PRO A 118 -36.68 -5.51 7.14
C PRO A 118 -37.89 -6.41 6.92
N GLY A 119 -38.09 -7.37 7.81
CA GLY A 119 -39.30 -8.18 7.91
C GLY A 119 -40.40 -7.47 8.71
N ARG A 120 -41.57 -8.09 8.78
CA ARG A 120 -42.67 -7.57 9.59
C ARG A 120 -42.31 -7.64 11.07
N ARG A 121 -42.35 -6.53 11.77
CA ARG A 121 -42.39 -6.53 13.23
C ARG A 121 -43.74 -7.09 13.62
N ALA A 122 -43.78 -8.31 14.22
CA ALA A 122 -45.00 -8.85 14.78
C ALA A 122 -45.51 -7.83 15.80
N GLU A 123 -46.70 -7.23 15.52
CA GLU A 123 -47.38 -6.40 16.50
C GLU A 123 -47.58 -7.25 17.77
N ARG A 124 -47.00 -6.82 18.90
CA ARG A 124 -47.31 -7.43 20.18
C ARG A 124 -48.80 -7.32 20.44
N PRO A 125 -49.52 -8.43 20.61
CA PRO A 125 -50.92 -8.37 21.02
C PRO A 125 -50.99 -7.88 22.46
N GLY A 126 -51.22 -6.59 22.65
CA GLY A 126 -51.32 -6.04 24.02
C GLY A 126 -51.46 -4.54 24.03
N GLY A 127 -52.51 -4.01 23.49
CA GLY A 127 -52.95 -2.61 23.61
C GLY A 127 -54.41 -2.47 23.30
N SER A 128 -55.24 -2.55 24.34
CA SER A 128 -56.69 -2.39 24.24
C SER A 128 -57.08 -0.98 23.83
N GLY A 129 -57.97 -0.87 22.84
CA GLY A 129 -58.99 0.18 22.74
C GLY A 129 -58.65 1.36 21.83
N GLY A 130 -59.30 1.40 20.68
CA GLY A 130 -59.43 2.56 19.84
C GLY A 130 -60.21 2.18 18.56
N ASP A 131 -61.54 2.33 18.62
CA ASP A 131 -62.46 2.13 17.51
C ASP A 131 -62.13 3.01 16.29
N GLY A 132 -62.15 2.42 15.08
CA GLY A 132 -62.59 3.12 13.88
C GLY A 132 -61.51 3.63 12.92
N ALA A 133 -60.36 3.01 12.79
CA ALA A 133 -59.50 3.25 11.63
C ALA A 133 -59.54 1.99 10.73
N GLU A 134 -60.00 2.14 9.50
CA GLU A 134 -59.87 1.11 8.46
C GLU A 134 -58.40 0.71 8.37
N PRO A 135 -58.08 -0.60 8.29
CA PRO A 135 -56.69 -1.04 8.11
C PRO A 135 -56.16 -0.46 6.78
N GLU A 136 -55.17 0.42 6.87
CA GLU A 136 -54.42 0.81 5.68
C GLU A 136 -53.97 -0.45 4.93
N PRO A 137 -54.14 -0.48 3.60
CA PRO A 137 -53.77 -1.66 2.83
C PRO A 137 -52.30 -1.97 3.06
N ASP A 138 -52.05 -3.22 3.40
CA ASP A 138 -50.75 -3.86 3.66
C ASP A 138 -49.69 -3.45 2.62
N ARG A 139 -48.96 -2.38 2.90
CA ARG A 139 -47.81 -1.89 2.10
C ARG A 139 -46.52 -2.53 2.56
N SER A 140 -46.50 -3.86 2.69
CA SER A 140 -45.22 -4.56 2.80
C SER A 140 -44.42 -4.25 1.53
N PRO A 141 -43.16 -3.75 1.65
CA PRO A 141 -42.31 -3.54 0.48
C PRO A 141 -42.13 -4.87 -0.24
N VAL A 142 -42.64 -4.96 -1.48
CA VAL A 142 -42.44 -6.13 -2.32
C VAL A 142 -41.02 -6.06 -2.89
N PRO A 143 -40.20 -7.11 -2.76
CA PRO A 143 -38.88 -7.14 -3.38
C PRO A 143 -39.03 -6.94 -4.89
N GLU A 144 -38.23 -6.05 -5.46
CA GLU A 144 -38.20 -5.87 -6.91
C GLU A 144 -37.72 -7.18 -7.58
N PRO A 145 -38.37 -7.57 -8.70
CA PRO A 145 -37.92 -8.68 -9.53
C PRO A 145 -36.46 -8.42 -9.97
N ASP A 146 -35.72 -9.44 -10.40
CA ASP A 146 -34.36 -9.36 -10.92
C ASP A 146 -33.21 -9.46 -9.88
N ARG A 147 -33.49 -9.73 -8.61
CA ARG A 147 -32.43 -10.06 -7.66
C ARG A 147 -32.19 -11.55 -7.61
N SER A 148 -30.91 -11.94 -7.48
CA SER A 148 -30.57 -13.35 -7.36
C SER A 148 -30.98 -13.91 -5.98
N HIS A 149 -30.82 -13.10 -4.92
CA HIS A 149 -31.12 -13.47 -3.54
C HIS A 149 -31.73 -12.29 -2.79
N VAL A 150 -32.66 -12.58 -1.88
CA VAL A 150 -33.23 -11.58 -0.98
C VAL A 150 -33.22 -12.15 0.44
N ILE A 151 -32.75 -11.37 1.39
CA ILE A 151 -32.78 -11.67 2.82
C ILE A 151 -33.80 -10.76 3.47
N VAL A 152 -34.74 -11.34 4.17
CA VAL A 152 -35.74 -10.64 4.97
C VAL A 152 -35.37 -10.83 6.43
N LEU A 153 -35.10 -9.75 7.16
CA LEU A 153 -34.73 -9.77 8.57
C LEU A 153 -35.98 -9.59 9.42
N ASP A 154 -36.55 -10.68 9.90
CA ASP A 154 -37.76 -10.64 10.73
C ASP A 154 -37.46 -10.02 12.11
N GLY A 155 -38.36 -9.14 12.56
CA GLY A 155 -38.20 -8.39 13.80
C GLY A 155 -37.25 -7.20 13.77
N ALA A 156 -36.48 -7.00 12.69
CA ALA A 156 -35.61 -5.85 12.53
C ALA A 156 -36.38 -4.64 11.96
N ASP A 157 -36.06 -3.45 12.43
CA ASP A 157 -36.50 -2.22 11.79
C ASP A 157 -35.61 -1.85 10.58
N SER A 158 -36.00 -0.80 9.86
CA SER A 158 -35.28 -0.36 8.67
C SER A 158 -33.83 0.09 8.96
N ALA A 159 -33.56 0.66 10.13
CA ALA A 159 -32.21 1.09 10.52
C ALA A 159 -31.34 -0.09 10.93
N GLU A 160 -31.91 -1.06 11.64
CA GLU A 160 -31.24 -2.31 12.03
C GLU A 160 -30.88 -3.14 10.78
N ALA A 161 -31.81 -3.31 9.85
CA ALA A 161 -31.56 -4.00 8.58
C ALA A 161 -30.49 -3.28 7.75
N ALA A 162 -30.51 -1.96 7.70
CA ALA A 162 -29.50 -1.16 7.03
C ALA A 162 -28.11 -1.30 7.69
N ALA A 163 -28.03 -1.26 9.03
CA ALA A 163 -26.78 -1.43 9.76
C ALA A 163 -26.18 -2.87 9.64
N TRP A 164 -27.02 -3.86 9.34
CA TRP A 164 -26.59 -5.24 9.12
C TRP A 164 -25.96 -5.47 7.74
N LYS A 165 -26.39 -4.76 6.68
CA LYS A 165 -25.90 -4.92 5.31
C LYS A 165 -24.36 -4.84 5.15
N PRO A 166 -23.64 -3.86 5.73
CA PRO A 166 -22.18 -3.83 5.64
C PRO A 166 -21.50 -5.08 6.23
N GLY A 167 -22.10 -5.67 7.26
CA GLY A 167 -21.66 -6.96 7.81
C GLY A 167 -21.84 -8.09 6.80
N ALA A 168 -23.03 -8.19 6.19
CA ALA A 168 -23.32 -9.16 5.13
C ALA A 168 -22.38 -9.01 3.93
N ALA A 169 -22.13 -7.79 3.49
CA ALA A 169 -21.19 -7.50 2.41
C ALA A 169 -19.76 -7.96 2.75
N THR A 170 -19.31 -7.74 3.98
CA THR A 170 -17.98 -8.17 4.45
C THR A 170 -17.89 -9.70 4.54
N SER A 171 -18.92 -10.38 5.03
CA SER A 171 -18.97 -11.84 5.11
C SER A 171 -19.04 -12.47 3.72
N LEU A 172 -19.83 -11.90 2.80
CA LEU A 172 -19.89 -12.33 1.40
C LEU A 172 -18.54 -12.16 0.69
N ALA A 173 -17.80 -11.10 0.99
CA ALA A 173 -16.51 -10.81 0.39
C ALA A 173 -15.41 -11.79 0.83
N ALA A 174 -15.54 -12.41 1.99
CA ALA A 174 -14.56 -13.37 2.54
C ALA A 174 -13.09 -12.89 2.45
N GLY A 175 -12.85 -11.61 2.78
CA GLY A 175 -11.54 -10.98 2.70
C GLY A 175 -11.23 -10.25 1.39
N ALA A 176 -12.12 -10.33 0.37
CA ALA A 176 -12.04 -9.47 -0.80
C ALA A 176 -12.42 -8.01 -0.48
N PRO A 177 -12.11 -7.05 -1.36
CA PRO A 177 -12.51 -5.66 -1.18
C PRO A 177 -14.03 -5.49 -1.13
N VAL A 178 -14.47 -4.65 -0.19
CA VAL A 178 -15.85 -4.17 -0.11
C VAL A 178 -15.83 -2.66 -0.28
N VAL A 179 -16.66 -2.14 -1.17
CA VAL A 179 -16.77 -0.71 -1.46
C VAL A 179 -18.23 -0.29 -1.35
N MET A 180 -18.49 0.89 -0.78
CA MET A 180 -19.83 1.45 -0.67
C MET A 180 -20.02 2.66 -1.59
N VAL A 181 -21.16 2.74 -2.26
CA VAL A 181 -21.60 3.93 -2.99
C VAL A 181 -22.83 4.50 -2.29
N LEU A 182 -22.75 5.77 -1.90
CA LEU A 182 -23.84 6.51 -1.28
C LEU A 182 -24.42 7.53 -2.27
N ALA A 183 -25.70 7.37 -2.61
CA ALA A 183 -26.44 8.26 -3.49
C ALA A 183 -27.72 8.78 -2.79
N GLY A 184 -27.75 10.06 -2.40
CA GLY A 184 -28.86 10.63 -1.63
C GLY A 184 -28.84 10.15 -0.17
N GLY A 185 -29.95 9.56 0.27
CA GLY A 185 -30.08 8.92 1.57
C GLY A 185 -30.55 9.83 2.71
N GLY A 186 -31.19 9.20 3.70
CA GLY A 186 -31.73 9.82 4.91
C GLY A 186 -31.17 9.17 6.20
N ALA A 187 -32.07 8.92 7.16
CA ALA A 187 -31.70 8.35 8.46
C ALA A 187 -31.25 6.89 8.38
N VAL A 188 -31.92 6.07 7.57
CA VAL A 188 -31.59 4.65 7.35
C VAL A 188 -30.24 4.53 6.66
N ALA A 189 -30.00 5.31 5.61
CA ALA A 189 -28.71 5.35 4.92
C ALA A 189 -27.57 5.83 5.84
N ARG A 190 -27.86 6.68 6.85
CA ARG A 190 -26.88 7.10 7.85
C ARG A 190 -26.48 5.95 8.77
N ALA A 191 -27.43 5.13 9.24
CA ALA A 191 -27.15 3.96 10.05
C ALA A 191 -26.29 2.94 9.29
N GLU A 192 -26.60 2.69 8.03
CA GLU A 192 -25.82 1.85 7.14
C GLU A 192 -24.38 2.38 6.96
N LEU A 193 -24.27 3.67 6.64
CA LEU A 193 -22.99 4.33 6.45
C LEU A 193 -22.11 4.29 7.71
N LEU A 194 -22.71 4.52 8.89
CA LEU A 194 -21.99 4.43 10.16
C LEU A 194 -21.45 3.00 10.39
N ALA A 195 -22.26 1.99 10.11
CA ALA A 195 -21.85 0.60 10.20
C ALA A 195 -20.73 0.24 9.20
N ALA A 196 -20.76 0.81 8.00
CA ALA A 196 -19.72 0.66 6.99
C ALA A 196 -18.41 1.34 7.42
N VAL A 197 -18.49 2.58 7.92
CA VAL A 197 -17.30 3.33 8.41
C VAL A 197 -16.63 2.60 9.58
N ARG A 198 -17.41 2.08 10.53
CA ARG A 198 -16.88 1.31 11.67
C ARG A 198 -16.17 0.01 11.25
N ARG A 199 -16.49 -0.52 10.06
CA ARG A 199 -15.81 -1.67 9.43
C ARG A 199 -14.65 -1.27 8.52
N GLY A 200 -14.38 0.01 8.37
CA GLY A 200 -13.31 0.53 7.50
C GLY A 200 -13.62 0.39 6.00
N ILE A 201 -14.90 0.26 5.62
CA ILE A 201 -15.31 0.19 4.21
C ILE A 201 -15.17 1.57 3.57
N PRO A 202 -14.44 1.71 2.45
CA PRO A 202 -14.36 2.98 1.72
C PRO A 202 -15.69 3.33 1.07
N VAL A 203 -16.06 4.62 1.12
CA VAL A 203 -17.36 5.11 0.69
C VAL A 203 -17.22 6.19 -0.39
N PHE A 204 -17.79 5.94 -1.55
CA PHE A 204 -17.94 6.91 -2.63
C PHE A 204 -19.22 7.71 -2.42
N VAL A 205 -19.08 8.97 -2.07
CA VAL A 205 -20.21 9.89 -1.79
C VAL A 205 -20.52 10.70 -3.04
N LEU A 206 -21.71 10.52 -3.59
CA LEU A 206 -22.18 11.30 -4.74
C LEU A 206 -22.80 12.62 -4.27
N GLY A 207 -21.96 13.64 -4.05
CA GLY A 207 -22.36 14.91 -3.45
C GLY A 207 -23.49 15.64 -4.20
N TRP A 208 -23.61 15.43 -5.50
CA TRP A 208 -24.66 16.00 -6.36
C TRP A 208 -26.03 15.34 -6.21
N SER A 209 -26.10 14.16 -5.58
CA SER A 209 -27.36 13.40 -5.41
C SER A 209 -28.26 13.95 -4.28
N GLY A 210 -27.77 14.92 -3.49
CA GLY A 210 -28.54 15.53 -2.40
C GLY A 210 -28.61 14.67 -1.14
N GLY A 211 -29.62 14.88 -0.30
CA GLY A 211 -29.81 14.10 0.92
C GLY A 211 -28.58 14.08 1.85
N LEU A 212 -28.33 12.93 2.46
CA LEU A 212 -27.15 12.70 3.32
C LEU A 212 -25.83 12.86 2.54
N ALA A 213 -25.78 12.36 1.30
CA ALA A 213 -24.59 12.46 0.46
C ALA A 213 -24.18 13.92 0.21
N GLY A 214 -25.16 14.81 -0.10
CA GLY A 214 -24.91 16.24 -0.26
C GLY A 214 -24.41 16.89 1.02
N GLN A 215 -25.01 16.60 2.17
CA GLN A 215 -24.59 17.13 3.48
C GLN A 215 -23.14 16.72 3.83
N LEU A 216 -22.76 15.47 3.58
CA LEU A 216 -21.42 14.97 3.83
C LEU A 216 -20.40 15.64 2.90
N ALA A 217 -20.73 15.80 1.63
CA ALA A 217 -19.87 16.48 0.65
C ALA A 217 -19.58 17.93 1.08
N GLU A 218 -20.60 18.69 1.49
CA GLU A 218 -20.42 20.05 2.01
C GLU A 218 -19.61 20.11 3.30
N ARG A 219 -19.85 19.20 4.26
CA ARG A 219 -19.10 19.15 5.53
C ARG A 219 -17.62 18.83 5.26
N ARG A 220 -17.34 17.86 4.41
CA ARG A 220 -15.97 17.49 4.02
C ARG A 220 -15.24 18.67 3.36
N GLN A 221 -15.92 19.40 2.48
CA GLN A 221 -15.36 20.60 1.85
C GLN A 221 -15.06 21.72 2.85
N ARG A 222 -15.94 21.93 3.84
CA ARG A 222 -15.70 22.89 4.94
C ARG A 222 -14.46 22.53 5.77
N VAL A 223 -14.31 21.27 6.15
CA VAL A 223 -13.14 20.78 6.90
C VAL A 223 -11.84 20.98 6.08
N ARG A 224 -11.84 20.66 4.79
CA ARG A 224 -10.69 20.90 3.91
C ARG A 224 -10.32 22.38 3.77
N ARG A 225 -11.32 23.27 3.70
CA ARG A 225 -11.10 24.74 3.66
C ARG A 225 -10.57 25.26 4.98
N ALA A 226 -11.08 24.81 6.13
CA ALA A 226 -10.63 25.20 7.47
C ALA A 226 -9.18 24.74 7.74
N GLY A 227 -8.77 23.57 7.28
CA GLY A 227 -7.40 23.07 7.39
C GLY A 227 -6.37 23.88 6.59
N ARG A 228 -6.79 24.54 5.49
CA ARG A 228 -5.92 25.43 4.69
C ARG A 228 -5.75 26.83 5.28
N HIS A 229 -6.69 27.29 6.10
CA HIS A 229 -6.66 28.58 6.75
C HIS A 229 -6.47 28.39 8.25
N ARG A 230 -5.22 28.36 8.69
CA ARG A 230 -4.82 28.38 10.10
C ARG A 230 -5.13 29.74 10.72
N ARG A 231 -6.41 30.14 10.83
CA ARG A 231 -6.88 31.31 11.59
C ARG A 231 -7.76 30.82 12.73
N LEU A 232 -7.52 31.45 13.91
CA LEU A 232 -8.15 31.21 15.19
C LEU A 232 -9.67 30.95 15.09
N PRO A 233 -10.20 30.00 15.86
CA PRO A 233 -11.62 29.67 15.81
C PRO A 233 -12.45 30.85 16.33
N HIS A 234 -13.33 31.37 15.48
CA HIS A 234 -14.43 32.18 15.94
C HIS A 234 -15.27 31.35 16.91
N ARG A 235 -15.50 31.87 18.12
CA ARG A 235 -16.42 31.29 19.10
C ARG A 235 -17.73 30.91 18.44
N PRO A 236 -18.14 29.61 18.52
CA PRO A 236 -19.42 29.22 17.97
C PRO A 236 -20.55 29.94 18.70
N ARG A 237 -21.50 30.49 17.94
CA ARG A 237 -22.78 30.95 18.49
C ARG A 237 -23.43 29.78 19.22
N ARG A 238 -23.89 29.97 20.45
CA ARG A 238 -24.65 28.98 21.22
C ARG A 238 -25.86 28.51 20.38
N PRO A 239 -25.98 27.23 20.11
CA PRO A 239 -27.16 26.71 19.43
C PRO A 239 -28.38 26.85 20.35
N GLY A 240 -29.54 27.16 19.76
CA GLY A 240 -30.84 27.15 20.46
C GLY A 240 -31.22 25.74 20.94
N PRO A 241 -32.29 25.58 21.72
CA PRO A 241 -32.75 24.28 22.22
C PRO A 241 -33.11 23.36 21.03
N ARG A 242 -32.31 22.27 20.84
CA ARG A 242 -32.51 21.23 19.83
C ARG A 242 -33.15 20.01 20.48
N LYS A 243 -33.92 19.25 19.69
CA LYS A 243 -34.47 17.95 20.12
C LYS A 243 -33.33 16.95 20.33
N VAL A 244 -33.51 16.02 21.26
CA VAL A 244 -32.47 15.00 21.61
C VAL A 244 -32.05 14.20 20.37
N THR A 245 -32.99 13.87 19.49
CA THR A 245 -32.75 13.15 18.21
C THR A 245 -31.84 13.89 17.23
N ASP A 246 -31.78 15.24 17.31
CA ASP A 246 -30.97 16.04 16.36
C ASP A 246 -29.49 16.03 16.73
N TRP A 247 -29.13 15.91 18.01
CA TRP A 247 -27.73 15.88 18.44
C TRP A 247 -27.09 14.49 18.20
N GLU A 248 -27.84 13.39 18.35
CA GLU A 248 -27.39 12.04 18.03
C GLU A 248 -27.07 11.93 16.54
N ALA A 249 -27.97 12.36 15.68
CA ALA A 249 -27.77 12.40 14.24
C ALA A 249 -26.58 13.28 13.83
N GLU A 250 -26.30 14.35 14.58
CA GLU A 250 -25.15 15.22 14.34
C GLU A 250 -23.84 14.56 14.82
N ALA A 251 -23.85 13.85 15.94
CA ALA A 251 -22.71 13.10 16.47
C ALA A 251 -22.32 11.95 15.55
N GLU A 252 -23.28 11.17 15.06
CA GLU A 252 -23.06 10.10 14.09
C GLU A 252 -22.46 10.66 12.78
N THR A 253 -23.00 11.77 12.29
CA THR A 253 -22.49 12.41 11.07
C THR A 253 -21.06 12.94 11.28
N GLU A 254 -20.73 13.46 12.46
CA GLU A 254 -19.37 13.88 12.79
C GLU A 254 -18.41 12.69 12.88
N GLU A 255 -18.84 11.56 13.48
CA GLU A 255 -18.08 10.30 13.51
C GLU A 255 -17.76 9.84 12.08
N ILE A 256 -18.76 9.83 11.22
CA ILE A 256 -18.61 9.45 9.80
C ILE A 256 -17.59 10.35 9.09
N VAL A 257 -17.69 11.67 9.26
CA VAL A 257 -16.79 12.63 8.60
C VAL A 257 -15.36 12.53 9.13
N ARG A 258 -15.19 12.23 10.41
CA ARG A 258 -13.87 12.16 11.07
C ARG A 258 -13.14 10.86 10.79
N HIS A 259 -13.84 9.73 10.82
CA HIS A 259 -13.25 8.40 10.77
C HIS A 259 -13.48 7.68 9.44
N GLY A 260 -14.44 8.13 8.62
CA GLY A 260 -14.75 7.50 7.34
C GLY A 260 -13.75 7.83 6.24
N ASP A 261 -13.37 6.80 5.46
CA ASP A 261 -12.71 7.00 4.17
C ASP A 261 -13.75 7.43 3.12
N LEU A 262 -14.10 8.74 3.16
CA LEU A 262 -15.11 9.31 2.28
C LEU A 262 -14.45 9.91 1.04
N ARG A 263 -14.78 9.38 -0.13
CA ARG A 263 -14.34 9.88 -1.44
C ARG A 263 -15.50 10.61 -2.11
N VAL A 264 -15.50 11.93 -1.99
CA VAL A 264 -16.56 12.77 -2.56
C VAL A 264 -16.29 12.98 -4.05
N LEU A 265 -17.21 12.52 -4.87
CA LEU A 265 -17.22 12.75 -6.32
C LEU A 265 -18.02 14.01 -6.63
N ALA A 266 -17.37 14.95 -7.31
CA ALA A 266 -18.02 16.10 -7.91
C ALA A 266 -18.66 15.69 -9.24
N GLU A 267 -19.67 16.41 -9.63
CA GLU A 267 -20.61 16.24 -10.75
C GLU A 267 -20.25 15.30 -11.92
N HIS A 268 -21.28 14.53 -12.34
CA HIS A 268 -21.61 13.99 -13.69
C HIS A 268 -20.59 13.15 -14.47
N GLU A 269 -19.39 12.90 -14.01
CA GLU A 269 -18.46 12.01 -14.71
C GLU A 269 -18.71 10.53 -14.35
N SER A 270 -19.76 9.94 -14.93
CA SER A 270 -20.05 8.50 -14.75
C SER A 270 -18.85 7.60 -15.08
N GLY A 271 -18.04 7.98 -16.05
CA GLY A 271 -16.79 7.29 -16.37
C GLY A 271 -15.71 7.41 -15.29
N ALA A 272 -15.65 8.53 -14.55
CA ALA A 272 -14.73 8.67 -13.43
C ALA A 272 -15.15 7.80 -12.24
N LEU A 273 -16.45 7.72 -11.95
CA LEU A 273 -16.98 6.83 -10.92
C LEU A 273 -16.69 5.36 -11.25
N ALA A 274 -16.96 4.92 -12.49
CA ALA A 274 -16.69 3.54 -12.90
C ALA A 274 -15.22 3.16 -12.73
N ARG A 275 -14.31 4.02 -13.18
CA ARG A 275 -12.86 3.80 -13.01
C ARG A 275 -12.45 3.79 -11.55
N SER A 276 -12.96 4.71 -10.73
CA SER A 276 -12.62 4.77 -9.30
C SER A 276 -13.12 3.54 -8.54
N LEU A 277 -14.31 3.05 -8.84
CA LEU A 277 -14.85 1.82 -8.25
C LEU A 277 -14.05 0.59 -8.69
N ALA A 278 -13.74 0.48 -9.98
CA ALA A 278 -12.93 -0.64 -10.50
C ALA A 278 -11.52 -0.63 -9.88
N TRP A 279 -10.93 0.54 -9.70
CA TRP A 279 -9.64 0.71 -9.04
C TRP A 279 -9.68 0.18 -7.61
N GLU A 280 -10.65 0.61 -6.82
CA GLU A 280 -10.79 0.21 -5.42
C GLU A 280 -11.03 -1.30 -5.27
N LEU A 281 -11.86 -1.85 -6.13
CA LEU A 281 -12.24 -3.26 -6.06
C LEU A 281 -11.14 -4.23 -6.53
N GLN A 282 -10.18 -3.77 -7.36
CA GLN A 282 -9.21 -4.65 -7.98
C GLN A 282 -7.76 -4.17 -7.89
N ASP A 283 -7.50 -2.90 -8.16
CA ASP A 283 -6.13 -2.39 -8.27
C ASP A 283 -5.54 -2.09 -6.89
N GLU A 284 -6.32 -1.56 -5.96
CA GLU A 284 -5.84 -1.26 -4.62
C GLU A 284 -5.37 -2.50 -3.84
N PRO A 285 -6.10 -3.64 -3.83
CA PRO A 285 -5.60 -4.87 -3.21
C PRO A 285 -4.31 -5.38 -3.83
N LEU A 286 -4.19 -5.31 -5.16
CA LEU A 286 -2.98 -5.67 -5.87
C LEU A 286 -1.81 -4.76 -5.50
N LEU A 287 -2.05 -3.47 -5.40
CA LEU A 287 -1.05 -2.50 -4.95
C LEU A 287 -0.65 -2.71 -3.49
N LYS A 288 -1.58 -3.05 -2.59
CA LYS A 288 -1.26 -3.42 -1.20
C LYS A 288 -0.35 -4.64 -1.16
N ALA A 289 -0.63 -5.68 -1.94
CA ALA A 289 0.23 -6.86 -2.07
C ALA A 289 1.61 -6.50 -2.64
N ALA A 290 1.67 -5.64 -3.66
CA ALA A 290 2.93 -5.15 -4.23
C ALA A 290 3.74 -4.34 -3.20
N TRP A 291 3.11 -3.45 -2.43
CA TRP A 291 3.76 -2.72 -1.35
C TRP A 291 4.25 -3.64 -0.23
N GLN A 292 3.52 -4.69 0.11
CA GLN A 292 3.95 -5.70 1.09
C GLN A 292 5.19 -6.45 0.60
N THR A 293 5.22 -6.82 -0.68
CA THR A 293 6.39 -7.44 -1.33
C THR A 293 7.58 -6.49 -1.30
N PHE A 294 7.39 -5.22 -1.70
CA PHE A 294 8.43 -4.19 -1.60
C PHE A 294 8.97 -4.08 -0.18
N ALA A 295 8.09 -3.93 0.81
CA ALA A 295 8.45 -3.77 2.22
C ALA A 295 9.24 -4.97 2.76
N THR A 296 8.83 -6.17 2.40
CA THR A 296 9.51 -7.42 2.76
C THR A 296 10.95 -7.43 2.23
N TYR A 297 11.14 -7.13 0.94
CA TYR A 297 12.46 -7.10 0.32
C TYR A 297 13.33 -5.96 0.86
N ASP A 298 12.77 -4.75 1.02
CA ASP A 298 13.52 -3.59 1.52
C ASP A 298 13.96 -3.75 2.97
N CYS A 299 13.08 -4.24 3.85
CA CYS A 299 13.42 -4.48 5.25
C CYS A 299 14.50 -5.55 5.40
N LEU A 300 14.40 -6.64 4.63
CA LEU A 300 15.40 -7.72 4.65
C LEU A 300 16.74 -7.23 4.07
N ALA A 301 16.74 -6.53 2.95
CA ALA A 301 17.92 -5.92 2.36
C ALA A 301 18.61 -4.96 3.35
N SER A 302 17.83 -4.13 4.03
CA SER A 302 18.33 -3.17 5.02
C SER A 302 18.92 -3.85 6.25
N ARG A 303 18.36 -4.98 6.70
CA ARG A 303 18.94 -5.79 7.82
C ARG A 303 20.25 -6.42 7.41
N LEU A 304 20.30 -7.06 6.23
CA LEU A 304 21.51 -7.71 5.73
C LEU A 304 22.62 -6.69 5.47
N ARG A 305 22.30 -5.54 4.87
CA ARG A 305 23.24 -4.44 4.65
C ARG A 305 23.84 -3.94 5.95
N ARG A 306 23.02 -3.66 6.98
CA ARG A 306 23.50 -3.20 8.29
C ARG A 306 24.40 -4.24 8.96
N SER A 307 24.02 -5.53 8.88
CA SER A 307 24.84 -6.62 9.41
C SER A 307 26.19 -6.70 8.70
N PHE A 308 26.20 -6.60 7.35
CA PHE A 308 27.43 -6.61 6.56
C PHE A 308 28.31 -5.40 6.86
N GLN A 309 27.75 -4.19 6.90
CA GLN A 309 28.50 -2.98 7.22
C GLN A 309 29.09 -3.01 8.64
N ARG A 310 28.36 -3.51 9.64
CA ARG A 310 28.88 -3.70 11.01
C ARG A 310 30.02 -4.68 11.06
N MET A 311 29.94 -5.78 10.30
CA MET A 311 31.02 -6.77 10.22
C MET A 311 32.30 -6.16 9.63
N GLN A 312 32.17 -5.41 8.51
CA GLN A 312 33.33 -4.75 7.89
C GLN A 312 33.95 -3.69 8.81
N ALA A 313 33.11 -2.88 9.46
CA ALA A 313 33.58 -1.89 10.43
C ALA A 313 34.31 -2.57 11.63
N LEU A 314 33.78 -3.70 12.10
CA LEU A 314 34.41 -4.47 13.19
C LEU A 314 35.77 -5.04 12.79
N ILE A 315 35.90 -5.59 11.57
CA ILE A 315 37.15 -6.11 11.04
C ILE A 315 38.22 -4.99 11.00
N LEU A 316 37.85 -3.82 10.42
CA LEU A 316 38.76 -2.68 10.35
C LEU A 316 39.13 -2.14 11.73
N ALA A 317 38.17 -1.97 12.62
CA ALA A 317 38.38 -1.48 13.99
C ALA A 317 39.27 -2.44 14.78
N LEU A 318 39.05 -3.75 14.68
CA LEU A 318 39.86 -4.75 15.38
C LEU A 318 41.28 -4.81 14.83
N GLY A 319 41.49 -4.59 13.53
CA GLY A 319 42.80 -4.45 12.92
C GLY A 319 43.59 -3.27 13.50
N VAL A 320 42.99 -2.08 13.54
CA VAL A 320 43.59 -0.88 14.14
C VAL A 320 43.82 -1.07 15.65
N PHE A 321 42.87 -1.67 16.35
CA PHE A 321 42.98 -1.97 17.78
C PHE A 321 44.13 -2.94 18.07
N ALA A 322 44.35 -3.96 17.25
CA ALA A 322 45.44 -4.90 17.38
C ALA A 322 46.81 -4.20 17.31
N THR A 323 46.99 -3.25 16.38
CA THR A 323 48.22 -2.46 16.26
C THR A 323 48.43 -1.55 17.47
N LEU A 324 47.37 -0.95 18.00
CA LEU A 324 47.43 -0.12 19.21
C LEU A 324 47.84 -0.93 20.45
N ILE A 325 47.22 -2.10 20.65
CA ILE A 325 47.55 -2.97 21.79
C ILE A 325 49.00 -3.49 21.69
N ALA A 326 49.48 -3.86 20.49
CA ALA A 326 50.85 -4.26 20.28
C ALA A 326 51.82 -3.14 20.65
N LEU A 327 51.49 -1.89 20.34
CA LEU A 327 52.26 -0.72 20.73
C LEU A 327 52.33 -0.56 22.28
N ILE A 328 51.15 -0.63 22.93
CA ILE A 328 51.04 -0.48 24.39
C ILE A 328 51.83 -1.61 25.11
N ASP A 329 51.75 -2.86 24.63
CA ASP A 329 52.49 -4.00 25.21
C ASP A 329 54.01 -3.82 25.08
N ALA A 330 54.46 -3.25 23.95
CA ALA A 330 55.86 -2.93 23.72
C ALA A 330 56.40 -1.84 24.68
N GLU A 331 55.60 -0.77 24.94
CA GLU A 331 55.97 0.35 25.82
C GLU A 331 55.99 -0.05 27.33
N ILE A 332 54.99 -0.83 27.75
CA ILE A 332 54.84 -1.21 29.16
C ILE A 332 55.88 -2.30 29.58
N GLY A 333 56.46 -3.00 28.61
CA GLY A 333 57.52 -4.00 28.85
C GLY A 333 57.11 -5.24 29.67
N GLY A 334 55.81 -5.43 29.93
CA GLY A 334 55.29 -6.34 30.94
C GLY A 334 54.72 -7.68 30.43
N ARG A 335 54.69 -7.95 29.15
CA ARG A 335 54.05 -9.15 28.54
C ARG A 335 52.61 -9.43 28.99
N ARG A 336 51.98 -8.50 29.71
CA ARG A 336 50.62 -8.67 30.27
C ARG A 336 49.53 -8.71 29.20
N LEU A 337 49.76 -8.03 28.05
CA LEU A 337 48.80 -7.94 26.95
C LEU A 337 49.17 -8.84 25.76
N HIS A 338 50.28 -9.59 25.86
CA HIS A 338 50.80 -10.41 24.77
C HIS A 338 49.77 -11.39 24.18
N TRP A 339 48.93 -11.98 25.02
CA TRP A 339 47.86 -12.86 24.57
C TRP A 339 46.83 -12.12 23.71
N VAL A 340 46.52 -10.84 23.98
CA VAL A 340 45.61 -10.00 23.18
C VAL A 340 46.24 -9.68 21.84
N VAL A 341 47.56 -9.38 21.82
CA VAL A 341 48.32 -9.12 20.59
C VAL A 341 48.26 -10.31 19.64
N VAL A 342 48.26 -11.53 20.15
CA VAL A 342 48.15 -12.76 19.34
C VAL A 342 46.69 -13.07 18.98
N ALA A 343 45.78 -12.89 19.93
CA ALA A 343 44.35 -13.24 19.73
C ALA A 343 43.64 -12.30 18.74
N ALA A 344 44.00 -11.01 18.70
CA ALA A 344 43.30 -10.04 17.85
C ALA A 344 43.45 -10.33 16.34
N PRO A 345 44.63 -10.58 15.77
CA PRO A 345 44.76 -11.01 14.37
C PRO A 345 44.07 -12.33 14.07
N ALA A 346 44.10 -13.30 15.01
CA ALA A 346 43.38 -14.56 14.87
C ALA A 346 41.85 -14.32 14.79
N ALA A 347 41.31 -13.46 15.65
CA ALA A 347 39.90 -13.07 15.61
C ALA A 347 39.54 -12.38 14.30
N VAL A 348 40.39 -11.48 13.78
CA VAL A 348 40.21 -10.86 12.45
C VAL A 348 40.12 -11.93 11.36
N SER A 349 41.06 -12.88 11.36
CA SER A 349 41.06 -13.98 10.37
C SER A 349 39.80 -14.83 10.44
N VAL A 350 39.33 -15.15 11.65
CA VAL A 350 38.07 -15.89 11.86
C VAL A 350 36.88 -15.06 11.35
N LEU A 351 36.81 -13.76 11.64
CA LEU A 351 35.75 -12.88 11.18
C LEU A 351 35.74 -12.74 9.65
N ILE A 352 36.91 -12.66 9.02
CA ILE A 352 37.04 -12.65 7.56
C ILE A 352 36.51 -13.97 6.97
N ALA A 353 36.94 -15.12 7.49
CA ALA A 353 36.47 -16.44 7.05
C ALA A 353 34.99 -16.63 7.28
N TRP A 354 34.43 -16.13 8.39
CA TRP A 354 32.99 -16.13 8.66
C TRP A 354 32.23 -15.25 7.69
N SER A 355 32.73 -14.03 7.40
CA SER A 355 32.11 -13.09 6.47
C SER A 355 32.04 -13.66 5.05
N SER A 356 33.11 -14.33 4.58
CA SER A 356 33.18 -14.93 3.25
C SER A 356 32.17 -16.10 3.08
N ARG A 357 32.07 -16.96 4.11
CA ARG A 357 31.15 -18.11 4.09
C ARG A 357 29.65 -17.71 4.04
N HIS A 358 29.27 -16.63 4.71
CA HIS A 358 27.86 -16.27 4.83
C HIS A 358 27.33 -15.41 3.67
N ALA A 359 28.15 -15.06 2.69
CA ALA A 359 27.82 -14.40 1.41
C ALA A 359 26.70 -13.31 1.52
N ARG A 360 26.68 -12.55 2.65
CA ARG A 360 25.64 -11.54 2.93
C ARG A 360 25.65 -10.36 1.96
N GLY A 361 26.81 -10.08 1.37
CA GLY A 361 27.02 -8.99 0.45
C GLY A 361 26.16 -9.11 -0.83
N PRO A 362 26.24 -10.16 -1.63
CA PRO A 362 25.45 -10.30 -2.85
C PRO A 362 23.94 -10.37 -2.60
N ARG A 363 23.54 -10.96 -1.45
CA ARG A 363 22.13 -11.15 -1.10
C ARG A 363 21.39 -9.84 -0.88
N TRP A 364 21.97 -8.93 -0.09
CA TRP A 364 21.29 -7.65 0.16
C TRP A 364 21.19 -6.78 -1.08
N ILE A 365 22.16 -6.90 -2.02
CA ILE A 365 22.15 -6.19 -3.29
C ILE A 365 21.00 -6.69 -4.17
N ALA A 366 20.85 -8.02 -4.31
CA ALA A 366 19.79 -8.62 -5.10
C ALA A 366 18.39 -8.27 -4.53
N LEU A 367 18.21 -8.35 -3.20
CA LEU A 367 16.97 -7.98 -2.53
C LEU A 367 16.66 -6.48 -2.68
N ARG A 368 17.67 -5.62 -2.59
CA ARG A 368 17.47 -4.18 -2.80
C ARG A 368 17.09 -3.86 -4.24
N ALA A 369 17.73 -4.52 -5.21
CA ALA A 369 17.39 -4.37 -6.62
C ALA A 369 15.95 -4.80 -6.90
N ALA A 370 15.53 -5.95 -6.37
CA ALA A 370 14.16 -6.45 -6.49
C ALA A 370 13.15 -5.50 -5.83
N ALA A 371 13.44 -5.00 -4.63
CA ALA A 371 12.57 -4.02 -3.95
C ALA A 371 12.36 -2.76 -4.80
N GLU A 372 13.44 -2.17 -5.32
CA GLU A 372 13.32 -0.96 -6.14
C GLU A 372 12.63 -1.23 -7.49
N GLU A 373 12.73 -2.45 -8.03
CA GLU A 373 12.01 -2.84 -9.24
C GLU A 373 10.51 -2.96 -8.97
N VAL A 374 10.11 -3.61 -7.86
CA VAL A 374 8.70 -3.64 -7.42
C VAL A 374 8.16 -2.22 -7.22
N LYS A 375 8.94 -1.34 -6.59
CA LYS A 375 8.55 0.06 -6.40
C LYS A 375 8.33 0.80 -7.72
N ALA A 376 9.19 0.58 -8.71
CA ALA A 376 9.04 1.16 -10.05
C ALA A 376 7.73 0.69 -10.72
N GLU A 377 7.43 -0.61 -10.65
CA GLU A 377 6.19 -1.16 -11.21
C GLU A 377 4.94 -0.60 -10.51
N ILE A 378 4.99 -0.38 -9.18
CA ILE A 378 3.90 0.29 -8.44
C ILE A 378 3.65 1.70 -8.99
N TYR A 379 4.70 2.51 -9.18
CA TYR A 379 4.55 3.87 -9.70
C TYR A 379 4.12 3.89 -11.17
N LEU A 380 4.62 2.96 -11.99
CA LEU A 380 4.18 2.77 -13.37
C LEU A 380 2.67 2.46 -13.41
N HIS A 381 2.23 1.49 -12.64
CA HIS A 381 0.82 1.11 -12.58
C HIS A 381 -0.07 2.27 -12.12
N ARG A 382 0.29 2.95 -11.02
CA ARG A 382 -0.48 4.08 -10.48
C ARG A 382 -0.59 5.27 -11.44
N THR A 383 0.41 5.46 -12.30
CA THR A 383 0.45 6.64 -13.20
C THR A 383 -0.13 6.33 -14.56
N LEU A 384 0.01 5.09 -15.04
CA LEU A 384 -0.39 4.70 -16.39
C LEU A 384 -1.78 4.08 -16.47
N ALA A 385 -2.44 3.80 -15.35
CA ALA A 385 -3.78 3.20 -15.32
C ALA A 385 -4.82 3.96 -16.17
N ASP A 386 -4.74 5.30 -16.19
CA ASP A 386 -5.60 6.14 -17.02
C ASP A 386 -5.12 6.27 -18.49
N ALA A 387 -3.90 5.81 -18.79
CA ALA A 387 -3.29 6.00 -20.11
C ALA A 387 -3.53 4.83 -21.07
N ASP A 388 -3.99 3.69 -20.59
CA ASP A 388 -4.19 2.47 -21.40
C ASP A 388 -5.32 2.59 -22.42
N ASP A 389 -6.31 3.44 -22.20
CA ASP A 389 -7.32 3.79 -23.22
C ASP A 389 -6.71 4.28 -24.54
N VAL A 390 -5.47 4.80 -24.50
CA VAL A 390 -4.75 5.34 -25.65
C VAL A 390 -3.95 4.26 -26.38
N ARG A 391 -3.54 3.19 -25.69
CA ARG A 391 -2.67 2.15 -26.27
C ARG A 391 -3.43 1.08 -27.05
N HIS A 392 -4.62 0.71 -26.64
CA HIS A 392 -5.26 -0.50 -27.15
C HIS A 392 -6.60 -0.32 -27.82
N GLY A 393 -7.25 0.87 -27.80
CA GLY A 393 -8.52 1.11 -28.51
C GLY A 393 -9.68 0.16 -28.17
N SER A 394 -9.43 -0.78 -27.28
CA SER A 394 -10.38 -1.80 -26.82
C SER A 394 -10.67 -1.54 -25.36
N GLY A 395 -11.87 -1.11 -25.05
CA GLY A 395 -12.37 -0.79 -23.71
C GLY A 395 -12.27 -1.93 -22.67
N ARG A 396 -11.16 -2.64 -22.62
CA ARG A 396 -10.86 -3.67 -21.63
C ARG A 396 -9.67 -3.25 -20.76
N PRO A 397 -9.90 -2.82 -19.51
CA PRO A 397 -8.84 -2.47 -18.56
C PRO A 397 -8.02 -3.68 -18.04
N SER A 398 -8.26 -4.88 -18.55
CA SER A 398 -7.63 -6.12 -18.06
C SER A 398 -6.13 -6.27 -18.39
N GLY A 399 -5.58 -5.46 -19.30
CA GLY A 399 -4.19 -5.59 -19.77
C GLY A 399 -3.17 -5.22 -18.70
N ASP A 400 -3.43 -4.15 -17.97
CA ASP A 400 -2.44 -3.51 -17.08
C ASP A 400 -2.22 -4.29 -15.77
N ARG A 401 -3.28 -4.85 -15.20
CA ARG A 401 -3.21 -5.69 -13.99
C ARG A 401 -2.47 -7.00 -14.24
N CYS A 402 -2.78 -7.67 -15.34
CA CYS A 402 -2.06 -8.87 -15.76
C CYS A 402 -0.57 -8.56 -15.98
N GLN A 403 -0.26 -7.35 -16.45
CA GLN A 403 1.11 -6.90 -16.63
C GLN A 403 1.81 -6.71 -15.29
N LEU A 404 1.20 -6.01 -14.31
CA LEU A 404 1.77 -5.83 -12.98
C LEU A 404 2.01 -7.19 -12.30
N LEU A 405 1.01 -8.08 -12.30
CA LEU A 405 1.16 -9.44 -11.75
C LEU A 405 2.30 -10.21 -12.41
N ARG A 406 2.38 -10.22 -13.74
CA ARG A 406 3.47 -10.86 -14.48
C ARG A 406 4.83 -10.29 -14.09
N ARG A 407 4.94 -8.96 -14.01
CA ARG A 407 6.18 -8.30 -13.58
C ARG A 407 6.59 -8.67 -12.17
N LEU A 408 5.64 -8.68 -11.22
CA LEU A 408 5.91 -9.11 -9.85
C LEU A 408 6.37 -10.58 -9.81
N THR A 409 5.70 -11.47 -10.53
CA THR A 409 6.08 -12.89 -10.64
C THR A 409 7.47 -13.06 -11.29
N ASP A 410 7.78 -12.26 -12.32
CA ASP A 410 9.10 -12.29 -12.97
C ASP A 410 10.21 -11.82 -12.02
N ILE A 411 9.95 -10.77 -11.22
CA ILE A 411 10.90 -10.27 -10.21
C ILE A 411 11.16 -11.36 -9.16
N GLU A 412 10.11 -11.96 -8.64
CA GLU A 412 10.21 -13.05 -7.68
C GLU A 412 10.95 -14.25 -8.26
N GLY A 413 10.60 -14.67 -9.48
CA GLY A 413 11.26 -15.77 -10.19
C GLY A 413 12.75 -15.50 -10.44
N ARG A 414 13.16 -14.25 -10.72
CA ARG A 414 14.58 -13.88 -10.82
C ARG A 414 15.26 -13.94 -9.46
N LEU A 415 14.60 -13.46 -8.41
CA LEU A 415 15.14 -13.46 -7.05
C LEU A 415 15.36 -14.89 -6.54
N VAL A 416 14.42 -15.81 -6.79
CA VAL A 416 14.52 -17.23 -6.41
C VAL A 416 15.69 -17.91 -7.12
N ARG A 417 15.98 -17.58 -8.37
CA ARG A 417 17.15 -18.09 -9.11
C ARG A 417 18.48 -17.58 -8.58
N THR A 418 18.46 -16.51 -7.81
CA THR A 418 19.65 -16.04 -7.08
C THR A 418 19.69 -16.69 -5.69
N ASN A 419 20.89 -16.90 -5.13
CA ASN A 419 21.02 -17.40 -3.75
C ASN A 419 20.46 -16.44 -2.68
N ALA A 420 19.78 -15.38 -3.08
CA ALA A 420 19.18 -14.42 -2.17
C ALA A 420 17.95 -14.99 -1.42
N ALA A 421 17.26 -15.96 -2.02
CA ALA A 421 16.08 -16.62 -1.44
C ALA A 421 16.39 -17.68 -0.37
N THR A 422 17.67 -17.93 -0.05
CA THR A 422 18.05 -18.90 1.01
C THR A 422 17.82 -18.38 2.45
N ALA A 423 17.46 -17.09 2.62
CA ALA A 423 16.98 -16.57 3.89
C ALA A 423 15.44 -16.65 3.94
N PRO A 424 14.82 -16.97 5.09
CA PRO A 424 13.36 -16.95 5.20
C PRO A 424 12.83 -15.55 4.90
N LEU A 425 11.97 -15.47 3.89
CA LEU A 425 11.26 -14.24 3.51
C LEU A 425 10.05 -14.11 4.44
N THR A 426 10.25 -13.60 5.65
CA THR A 426 9.13 -13.28 6.54
C THR A 426 8.38 -12.07 5.98
N PRO A 427 7.07 -12.19 5.72
CA PRO A 427 6.26 -11.08 5.27
C PRO A 427 6.37 -9.89 6.23
N TYR A 428 6.28 -8.69 5.68
CA TYR A 428 6.27 -7.48 6.49
C TYR A 428 4.85 -7.23 7.02
N ASP A 429 4.71 -7.11 8.36
CA ASP A 429 3.42 -6.93 9.05
C ASP A 429 3.18 -5.47 9.52
N GLY A 430 4.00 -4.53 9.08
CA GLY A 430 3.89 -3.13 9.45
C GLY A 430 2.93 -2.33 8.57
N PRO A 431 2.76 -1.01 8.84
CA PRO A 431 1.91 -0.13 8.06
C PRO A 431 2.39 -0.02 6.60
N LEU A 432 1.42 -0.04 5.67
CA LEU A 432 1.64 0.12 4.23
C LEU A 432 0.88 1.35 3.70
N PRO A 433 1.44 2.06 2.72
CA PRO A 433 2.81 1.94 2.19
C PRO A 433 3.86 2.31 3.24
N LEU A 434 5.07 1.79 3.09
CA LEU A 434 6.18 2.23 3.96
C LEU A 434 6.32 3.75 3.86
N PRO A 435 6.43 4.47 5.00
CA PRO A 435 6.66 5.89 4.98
C PRO A 435 7.98 6.17 4.27
N VAL A 436 7.90 6.67 3.05
CA VAL A 436 9.06 7.10 2.28
C VAL A 436 9.48 8.46 2.84
N ARG A 437 10.68 8.53 3.40
CA ARG A 437 11.25 9.81 3.87
C ARG A 437 11.30 10.77 2.68
N GLY A 438 10.53 11.84 2.75
CA GLY A 438 10.52 12.90 1.74
C GLY A 438 9.25 12.97 0.87
N SER A 439 8.43 11.90 0.77
CA SER A 439 7.10 12.04 0.18
C SER A 439 6.27 12.90 1.13
N GLY A 440 5.75 14.03 0.61
CA GLY A 440 4.89 14.89 1.42
C GLY A 440 3.74 14.09 2.02
N ASP A 441 3.31 14.46 3.22
CA ASP A 441 2.28 13.82 4.07
C ASP A 441 0.90 13.55 3.41
N THR A 442 0.80 13.61 2.09
CA THR A 442 -0.45 13.61 1.34
C THR A 442 -0.60 12.49 0.32
N ASP A 443 0.40 11.62 0.12
CA ASP A 443 0.27 10.46 -0.78
C ASP A 443 -0.06 9.20 0.02
N ASP A 444 -1.20 8.58 -0.30
CA ASP A 444 -1.64 7.32 0.30
C ASP A 444 -0.89 6.09 -0.25
N GLY A 445 -0.11 6.26 -1.32
CA GLY A 445 0.62 5.19 -1.98
C GLY A 445 -0.23 4.23 -2.82
N LEU A 446 -1.55 4.39 -2.82
CA LEU A 446 -2.50 3.47 -3.43
C LEU A 446 -3.32 4.10 -4.55
N SER A 447 -3.71 5.37 -4.42
CA SER A 447 -4.53 6.08 -5.41
C SER A 447 -3.79 6.31 -6.73
N PRO A 448 -4.51 6.41 -7.87
CA PRO A 448 -3.93 6.80 -9.16
C PRO A 448 -3.20 8.13 -9.08
N LEU A 449 -2.08 8.25 -9.78
CA LEU A 449 -1.27 9.46 -9.80
C LEU A 449 -1.56 10.30 -11.05
N THR A 450 -1.91 11.56 -10.83
CA THR A 450 -1.90 12.55 -11.92
C THR A 450 -0.48 12.91 -12.30
N ALA A 451 -0.28 13.46 -13.51
CA ALA A 451 1.03 13.89 -13.98
C ALA A 451 1.75 14.84 -13.00
N ALA A 452 1.03 15.84 -12.48
CA ALA A 452 1.58 16.80 -11.53
C ALA A 452 2.03 16.12 -10.22
N ARG A 453 1.23 15.16 -9.71
CA ARG A 453 1.57 14.39 -8.50
C ARG A 453 2.74 13.44 -8.74
N TYR A 454 2.82 12.78 -9.90
CA TYR A 454 3.98 11.95 -10.25
C TYR A 454 5.27 12.75 -10.27
N VAL A 455 5.26 13.94 -10.90
CA VAL A 455 6.44 14.83 -10.93
C VAL A 455 6.84 15.24 -9.51
N GLU A 456 5.89 15.57 -8.64
CA GLU A 456 6.17 15.99 -7.27
C GLU A 456 6.69 14.84 -6.39
N ILE A 457 5.96 13.72 -6.36
CA ILE A 457 6.19 12.61 -5.42
C ILE A 457 7.32 11.69 -5.87
N ARG A 458 7.48 11.52 -7.19
CA ARG A 458 8.48 10.58 -7.72
C ARG A 458 9.71 11.29 -8.25
N LEU A 459 9.54 12.23 -9.16
CA LEU A 459 10.66 12.84 -9.88
C LEU A 459 11.43 13.83 -8.98
N LYS A 460 10.75 14.81 -8.38
CA LYS A 460 11.39 15.80 -7.48
C LYS A 460 11.99 15.14 -6.23
N ASP A 461 11.29 14.17 -5.64
CA ASP A 461 11.79 13.42 -4.48
C ASP A 461 13.08 12.67 -4.81
N GLN A 462 13.17 12.01 -5.97
CA GLN A 462 14.37 11.29 -6.38
C GLN A 462 15.55 12.23 -6.65
N VAL A 463 15.33 13.39 -7.26
CA VAL A 463 16.36 14.41 -7.44
C VAL A 463 16.88 14.89 -6.07
N ALA A 464 15.98 15.21 -5.15
CA ALA A 464 16.34 15.63 -3.80
C ALA A 464 17.09 14.53 -3.02
N TYR A 465 16.68 13.27 -3.17
CA TYR A 465 17.36 12.10 -2.60
C TYR A 465 18.81 12.00 -3.12
N TYR A 466 19.03 12.04 -4.44
CA TYR A 466 20.38 11.96 -5.00
C TYR A 466 21.27 13.10 -4.52
N HIS A 467 20.80 14.35 -4.54
CA HIS A 467 21.56 15.48 -4.02
C HIS A 467 21.91 15.34 -2.54
N SER A 468 20.98 14.88 -1.71
CA SER A 468 21.23 14.68 -0.28
C SER A 468 22.28 13.57 -0.05
N ARG A 469 22.20 12.51 -0.85
CA ARG A 469 23.11 11.37 -0.76
C ARG A 469 24.51 11.71 -1.21
N VAL A 470 24.64 12.48 -2.29
CA VAL A 470 25.94 13.00 -2.78
C VAL A 470 26.61 13.84 -1.70
N ARG A 471 25.90 14.78 -1.07
CA ARG A 471 26.46 15.60 0.02
C ARG A 471 26.93 14.75 1.21
N HIS A 472 26.18 13.71 1.57
CA HIS A 472 26.57 12.81 2.64
C HIS A 472 27.83 12.00 2.29
N LEU A 473 27.86 11.40 1.10
CA LEU A 473 29.02 10.61 0.63
C LEU A 473 30.27 11.47 0.52
N HIS A 474 30.15 12.69 0.02
CA HIS A 474 31.27 13.63 -0.09
C HIS A 474 31.86 13.94 1.30
N ARG A 475 31.02 14.21 2.30
CA ARG A 475 31.51 14.44 3.68
C ARG A 475 32.24 13.23 4.26
N VAL A 476 31.68 12.02 4.10
CA VAL A 476 32.31 10.78 4.60
C VAL A 476 33.64 10.56 3.89
N ARG A 477 33.69 10.73 2.58
CA ARG A 477 34.91 10.63 1.79
C ARG A 477 35.98 11.60 2.29
N SER A 478 35.65 12.91 2.39
CA SER A 478 36.60 13.93 2.85
C SER A 478 37.11 13.65 4.26
N LEU A 479 36.26 13.15 5.18
CA LEU A 479 36.70 12.77 6.51
C LEU A 479 37.72 11.61 6.50
N LEU A 480 37.48 10.59 5.68
CA LEU A 480 38.40 9.45 5.56
C LEU A 480 39.69 9.84 4.86
N GLU A 481 39.67 10.71 3.88
CA GLU A 481 40.87 11.25 3.21
C GLU A 481 41.72 12.06 4.18
N VAL A 482 41.10 12.98 4.93
CA VAL A 482 41.80 13.78 5.95
C VAL A 482 42.40 12.86 7.01
N LEU A 483 41.66 11.83 7.47
CA LEU A 483 42.15 10.84 8.44
C LEU A 483 43.37 10.07 7.88
N ALA A 484 43.30 9.60 6.63
CA ALA A 484 44.38 8.86 6.01
C ALA A 484 45.64 9.70 5.86
N ILE A 485 45.50 10.96 5.36
CA ILE A 485 46.63 11.89 5.16
C ILE A 485 47.21 12.31 6.51
N SER A 486 46.40 12.67 7.49
CA SER A 486 46.89 13.11 8.79
C SER A 486 47.59 11.99 9.57
N ALA A 487 47.04 10.77 9.50
CA ALA A 487 47.71 9.58 10.11
C ALA A 487 49.02 9.27 9.43
N GLY A 488 49.12 9.34 8.10
CA GLY A 488 50.38 9.15 7.37
C GLY A 488 51.45 10.22 7.68
N ALA A 489 51.01 11.50 7.69
CA ALA A 489 51.91 12.62 8.07
C ALA A 489 52.40 12.51 9.52
N ALA A 490 51.49 12.16 10.45
CA ALA A 490 51.86 11.92 11.85
C ALA A 490 52.92 10.78 11.98
N GLY A 491 52.74 9.69 11.21
CA GLY A 491 53.72 8.60 11.18
C GLY A 491 55.12 9.05 10.72
N THR A 492 55.18 9.89 9.68
CA THR A 492 56.44 10.45 9.19
C THR A 492 57.12 11.36 10.22
N LEU A 493 56.34 12.22 10.89
CA LEU A 493 56.82 13.09 11.96
C LEU A 493 57.35 12.29 13.16
N LEU A 494 56.62 11.25 13.60
CA LEU A 494 57.03 10.38 14.71
C LEU A 494 58.33 9.61 14.37
N ALA A 495 58.51 9.17 13.12
CA ALA A 495 59.73 8.57 12.63
C ALA A 495 60.90 9.53 12.71
N SER A 496 60.73 10.82 12.38
CA SER A 496 61.81 11.84 12.43
C SER A 496 62.31 12.17 13.85
N VAL A 497 61.45 11.92 14.86
CA VAL A 497 61.76 12.15 16.29
C VAL A 497 62.22 10.87 16.97
N GLY A 498 62.30 9.74 16.26
CA GLY A 498 62.79 8.45 16.80
C GLY A 498 61.76 7.70 17.65
N VAL A 499 60.46 7.97 17.47
CA VAL A 499 59.36 7.29 18.16
C VAL A 499 58.82 6.16 17.27
N ASP A 500 59.72 5.22 16.92
CA ASP A 500 59.45 4.15 15.93
C ASP A 500 58.22 3.28 16.21
N PRO A 501 57.91 2.90 17.46
CA PRO A 501 56.76 2.03 17.72
C PRO A 501 55.41 2.59 17.23
N TRP A 502 55.25 3.93 17.22
CA TRP A 502 54.00 4.59 16.79
C TRP A 502 53.78 4.61 15.28
N ILE A 503 54.85 4.35 14.51
CA ILE A 503 54.76 4.28 13.04
C ILE A 503 53.80 3.16 12.63
N GLY A 504 53.86 2.01 13.28
CA GLY A 504 52.97 0.87 13.00
C GLY A 504 51.49 1.20 13.20
N PHE A 505 51.17 1.92 14.28
CA PHE A 505 49.77 2.34 14.55
C PHE A 505 49.27 3.37 13.53
N THR A 506 50.04 4.43 13.26
CA THR A 506 49.61 5.49 12.31
C THR A 506 49.49 4.95 10.88
N THR A 507 50.39 4.07 10.46
CA THR A 507 50.33 3.37 9.17
C THR A 507 49.11 2.45 9.12
N GLY A 508 48.80 1.70 10.18
CA GLY A 508 47.62 0.86 10.29
C GLY A 508 46.33 1.67 10.18
N LEU A 509 46.27 2.82 10.86
CA LEU A 509 45.11 3.73 10.80
C LEU A 509 44.94 4.33 9.40
N SER A 510 46.01 4.80 8.77
CA SER A 510 45.99 5.31 7.40
C SER A 510 45.51 4.24 6.41
N THR A 511 46.05 3.04 6.50
CA THR A 511 45.66 1.89 5.65
C THR A 511 44.21 1.51 5.86
N ALA A 512 43.72 1.49 7.11
CA ALA A 512 42.29 1.22 7.38
C ALA A 512 41.37 2.29 6.79
N ALA A 513 41.75 3.56 6.86
CA ALA A 513 41.01 4.65 6.25
C ALA A 513 40.95 4.54 4.70
N LEU A 514 42.08 4.22 4.06
CA LEU A 514 42.16 3.97 2.62
C LEU A 514 41.37 2.74 2.20
N ALA A 515 41.44 1.65 2.99
CA ALA A 515 40.62 0.45 2.75
C ALA A 515 39.11 0.75 2.85
N ALA A 516 38.68 1.59 3.82
CA ALA A 516 37.32 2.05 3.94
C ALA A 516 36.87 2.89 2.74
N LEU A 517 37.73 3.78 2.21
CA LEU A 517 37.48 4.55 0.98
C LEU A 517 37.31 3.64 -0.24
N GLY A 518 38.22 2.67 -0.42
CA GLY A 518 38.10 1.69 -1.50
C GLY A 518 36.82 0.88 -1.45
N TYR A 519 36.41 0.47 -0.23
CA TYR A 519 35.16 -0.25 -0.02
C TYR A 519 33.92 0.60 -0.34
N LEU A 520 33.93 1.89 0.03
CA LEU A 520 32.79 2.79 -0.19
C LEU A 520 32.59 3.14 -1.65
N GLN A 521 33.61 3.06 -2.49
CA GLN A 521 33.60 3.52 -3.89
C GLN A 521 32.89 4.87 -4.09
N ALA A 522 33.13 5.80 -3.16
CA ALA A 522 32.38 7.03 -3.04
C ALA A 522 32.37 7.83 -4.35
N ASP A 523 33.49 7.87 -5.09
CA ASP A 523 33.62 8.62 -6.35
C ASP A 523 32.70 8.09 -7.44
N ASN A 524 32.68 6.78 -7.64
CA ASN A 524 31.84 6.14 -8.65
C ASN A 524 30.36 6.34 -8.35
N ILE A 525 29.96 6.22 -7.07
CA ILE A 525 28.58 6.42 -6.64
C ILE A 525 28.17 7.90 -6.77
N ILE A 526 29.04 8.85 -6.39
CA ILE A 526 28.80 10.28 -6.52
C ILE A 526 28.60 10.66 -7.99
N MET A 527 29.47 10.17 -8.89
CA MET A 527 29.33 10.42 -10.33
C MET A 527 28.02 9.84 -10.89
N ALA A 528 27.66 8.61 -10.51
CA ALA A 528 26.41 7.97 -10.93
C ALA A 528 25.18 8.76 -10.47
N TYR A 529 25.15 9.20 -9.20
CA TYR A 529 24.05 9.97 -8.64
C TYR A 529 23.94 11.36 -9.23
N ASN A 530 25.06 12.06 -9.48
CA ASN A 530 25.04 13.36 -10.15
C ASN A 530 24.51 13.24 -11.58
N ARG A 531 24.90 12.21 -12.34
CA ARG A 531 24.37 11.96 -13.68
C ARG A 531 22.86 11.68 -13.63
N ALA A 532 22.41 10.76 -12.76
CA ALA A 532 20.99 10.45 -12.63
C ALA A 532 20.16 11.67 -12.20
N ALA A 533 20.67 12.47 -11.26
CA ALA A 533 20.02 13.72 -10.85
C ALA A 533 19.90 14.72 -12.01
N GLY A 534 20.97 14.88 -12.81
CA GLY A 534 20.97 15.74 -14.00
C GLY A 534 19.98 15.28 -15.07
N ASP A 535 19.97 13.98 -15.39
CA ASP A 535 19.05 13.40 -16.36
C ASP A 535 17.59 13.59 -15.92
N LEU A 536 17.28 13.38 -14.63
CA LEU A 536 15.94 13.60 -14.06
C LEU A 536 15.56 15.09 -14.07
N GLU A 537 16.49 15.97 -13.77
CA GLU A 537 16.26 17.41 -13.79
C GLU A 537 15.94 17.94 -15.21
N VAL A 538 16.63 17.42 -16.24
CA VAL A 538 16.31 17.70 -17.64
C VAL A 538 14.90 17.23 -18.00
N LEU A 539 14.50 16.03 -17.55
CA LEU A 539 13.14 15.52 -17.76
C LEU A 539 12.09 16.40 -17.07
N ARG A 540 12.36 16.85 -15.84
CA ARG A 540 11.49 17.75 -15.07
C ARG A 540 11.31 19.08 -15.78
N GLN A 541 12.42 19.73 -16.17
CA GLN A 541 12.39 21.01 -16.88
C GLN A 541 11.67 20.89 -18.21
N GLY A 542 11.95 19.83 -18.98
CA GLY A 542 11.27 19.56 -20.24
C GLY A 542 9.77 19.32 -20.09
N TRP A 543 9.32 18.82 -18.92
CA TRP A 543 7.90 18.70 -18.60
C TRP A 543 7.28 20.05 -18.21
N GLU A 544 7.96 20.83 -17.37
CA GLU A 544 7.46 22.12 -16.88
C GLU A 544 7.40 23.19 -17.99
N MET A 545 8.25 23.09 -19.02
CA MET A 545 8.20 23.98 -20.19
C MET A 545 7.03 23.69 -21.14
N ARG A 546 6.36 22.56 -21.03
CA ARG A 546 5.17 22.24 -21.83
C ARG A 546 3.95 22.96 -21.29
N GLY A 547 3.19 23.58 -22.19
CA GLY A 547 1.89 24.18 -21.83
C GLY A 547 0.89 23.12 -21.36
N PRO A 548 -0.16 23.52 -20.60
CA PRO A 548 -1.20 22.59 -20.11
C PRO A 548 -1.84 21.74 -21.23
N GLU A 549 -1.99 22.29 -22.42
CA GLU A 549 -2.56 21.57 -23.58
C GLU A 549 -1.63 20.48 -24.12
N GLU A 550 -0.31 20.65 -23.95
CA GLU A 550 0.71 19.69 -24.39
C GLU A 550 1.00 18.61 -23.33
N GLN A 551 0.52 18.79 -22.11
CA GLN A 551 0.68 17.84 -21.00
C GLN A 551 -0.35 16.70 -21.03
N GLY A 552 -0.69 16.22 -22.25
CA GLY A 552 -1.64 15.13 -22.45
C GLY A 552 -1.10 13.74 -22.06
N LYS A 553 -1.94 12.73 -22.26
CA LYS A 553 -1.67 11.33 -21.85
C LYS A 553 -0.38 10.75 -22.48
N ARG A 554 -0.15 10.96 -23.80
CA ARG A 554 1.06 10.44 -24.49
C ARG A 554 2.36 11.04 -23.96
N PRO A 555 2.50 12.37 -23.79
CA PRO A 555 3.65 12.96 -23.13
C PRO A 555 3.91 12.47 -21.72
N LEU A 556 2.84 12.22 -20.93
CA LEU A 556 2.94 11.65 -19.58
C LEU A 556 3.55 10.24 -19.63
N VAL A 557 3.04 9.36 -20.48
CA VAL A 557 3.61 8.01 -20.67
C VAL A 557 5.09 8.09 -21.00
N THR A 558 5.46 9.00 -21.90
CA THR A 558 6.87 9.20 -22.29
C THR A 558 7.72 9.69 -21.12
N LEU A 559 7.21 10.63 -20.32
CA LEU A 559 7.90 11.13 -19.13
C LEU A 559 8.14 10.01 -18.13
N VAL A 560 7.08 9.26 -17.78
CA VAL A 560 7.15 8.17 -16.81
C VAL A 560 8.13 7.10 -17.26
N MET A 561 8.02 6.64 -18.50
CA MET A 561 8.93 5.63 -19.06
C MET A 561 10.38 6.08 -19.07
N LYS A 562 10.66 7.33 -19.42
CA LYS A 562 12.03 7.89 -19.39
C LYS A 562 12.55 8.04 -17.98
N THR A 563 11.71 8.50 -17.03
CA THR A 563 12.09 8.64 -15.62
C THR A 563 12.45 7.27 -15.03
N GLU A 564 11.58 6.27 -15.19
CA GLU A 564 11.87 4.93 -14.66
C GLU A 564 13.05 4.25 -15.38
N ALA A 565 13.29 4.56 -16.68
CA ALA A 565 14.48 4.09 -17.39
C ALA A 565 15.78 4.67 -16.82
N VAL A 566 15.81 5.97 -16.45
CA VAL A 566 16.97 6.59 -15.78
C VAL A 566 17.21 5.92 -14.43
N LEU A 567 16.15 5.74 -13.62
CA LEU A 567 16.23 5.10 -12.30
C LEU A 567 16.66 3.63 -12.39
N HIS A 568 16.17 2.90 -13.41
CA HIS A 568 16.58 1.54 -13.67
C HIS A 568 18.05 1.45 -14.13
N GLY A 569 18.48 2.32 -15.02
CA GLY A 569 19.86 2.36 -15.52
C GLY A 569 20.88 2.72 -14.44
N GLU A 570 20.55 3.65 -13.52
CA GLU A 570 21.37 3.94 -12.34
C GLU A 570 21.48 2.69 -11.43
N ARG A 571 20.36 2.03 -11.16
CA ARG A 571 20.26 0.83 -10.33
C ARG A 571 21.07 -0.34 -10.91
N ALA A 572 20.95 -0.59 -12.20
CA ALA A 572 21.69 -1.66 -12.87
C ALA A 572 23.20 -1.44 -12.78
N ARG A 573 23.66 -0.22 -13.01
CA ARG A 573 25.08 0.16 -12.85
C ARG A 573 25.54 -0.01 -11.41
N TRP A 574 24.75 0.43 -10.43
CA TRP A 574 25.07 0.28 -9.01
C TRP A 574 25.19 -1.20 -8.59
N VAL A 575 24.26 -2.06 -9.04
CA VAL A 575 24.30 -3.52 -8.78
C VAL A 575 25.57 -4.13 -9.38
N HIS A 576 25.90 -3.78 -10.60
CA HIS A 576 27.09 -4.27 -11.29
C HIS A 576 28.38 -3.86 -10.55
N GLN A 577 28.56 -2.58 -10.27
CA GLN A 577 29.72 -2.06 -9.53
C GLN A 577 29.86 -2.69 -8.15
N MET A 578 28.76 -2.82 -7.42
CA MET A 578 28.82 -3.42 -6.09
C MET A 578 29.12 -4.92 -6.12
N SER A 579 28.64 -5.64 -7.14
CA SER A 579 28.98 -7.05 -7.31
C SER A 579 30.46 -7.27 -7.66
N GLU A 580 31.05 -6.40 -8.48
CA GLU A 580 32.49 -6.41 -8.79
C GLU A 580 33.33 -6.20 -7.52
N VAL A 581 33.01 -5.17 -6.72
CA VAL A 581 33.70 -4.90 -5.45
C VAL A 581 33.64 -6.10 -4.50
N LEU A 582 32.46 -6.73 -4.41
CA LEU A 582 32.31 -7.90 -3.54
C LEU A 582 33.08 -9.11 -4.08
N GLN A 583 33.22 -9.24 -5.38
CA GLN A 583 34.02 -10.28 -6.01
C GLN A 583 35.51 -10.03 -5.74
N GLU A 584 36.00 -8.81 -5.97
CA GLU A 584 37.40 -8.44 -5.65
C GLU A 584 37.74 -8.65 -4.17
N LEU A 585 36.81 -8.27 -3.27
CA LEU A 585 37.03 -8.49 -1.83
C LEU A 585 37.13 -9.98 -1.49
N ARG A 586 36.31 -10.84 -2.13
CA ARG A 586 36.42 -12.29 -1.95
C ARG A 586 37.75 -12.84 -2.44
N GLU A 587 38.15 -12.46 -3.65
CA GLU A 587 39.42 -12.90 -4.24
C GLU A 587 40.60 -12.49 -3.38
N ARG A 588 40.64 -11.26 -2.88
CA ARG A 588 41.66 -10.79 -1.94
C ARG A 588 41.64 -11.59 -0.63
N GLN A 589 40.47 -11.86 -0.06
CA GLN A 589 40.33 -12.66 1.16
C GLN A 589 40.79 -14.10 0.95
N GLU A 590 40.49 -14.71 -0.18
CA GLU A 590 40.96 -16.06 -0.52
C GLU A 590 42.46 -16.11 -0.72
N LEU A 591 43.06 -15.09 -1.32
CA LEU A 591 44.50 -14.97 -1.48
C LEU A 591 45.21 -14.80 -0.12
N GLU A 592 44.66 -14.03 0.79
CA GLU A 592 45.16 -13.87 2.15
C GLU A 592 45.12 -15.18 2.95
N LEU A 593 44.02 -15.95 2.82
CA LEU A 593 43.88 -17.25 3.47
C LEU A 593 44.81 -18.33 2.89
N LYS A 594 45.25 -18.19 1.64
CA LYS A 594 46.18 -19.12 0.97
C LYS A 594 47.67 -18.80 1.22
N LYS A 595 47.99 -17.62 1.81
CA LYS A 595 49.39 -17.31 2.16
C LYS A 595 49.88 -18.30 3.23
N PRO A 596 50.96 -19.03 2.99
CA PRO A 596 51.49 -19.97 3.97
C PRO A 596 51.95 -19.21 5.21
N VAL A 597 51.57 -19.71 6.37
CA VAL A 597 52.09 -19.19 7.66
C VAL A 597 53.60 -19.29 7.60
N PRO A 598 54.34 -18.19 7.78
CA PRO A 598 55.79 -18.26 7.77
C PRO A 598 56.22 -19.19 8.90
N HIS A 599 56.73 -20.36 8.53
CA HIS A 599 57.40 -21.27 9.47
C HIS A 599 58.59 -20.52 10.07
N GLY A 600 58.49 -20.18 11.35
CA GLY A 600 59.57 -19.63 12.12
C GLY A 600 60.78 -20.53 11.97
N GLY A 601 61.81 -20.03 11.28
CA GLY A 601 63.03 -20.75 11.05
C GLY A 601 63.68 -21.16 12.39
N SER A 602 63.68 -22.45 12.62
CA SER A 602 64.50 -23.08 13.64
C SER A 602 65.95 -22.70 13.35
N LYS A 603 66.45 -21.66 14.05
CA LYS A 603 67.91 -21.46 14.12
C LYS A 603 68.52 -22.65 14.90
N GLY A 604 69.06 -23.59 14.11
CA GLY A 604 69.87 -24.64 14.66
C GLY A 604 71.00 -24.04 15.47
N ARG A 605 71.13 -24.48 16.71
CA ARG A 605 72.39 -24.38 17.50
C ARG A 605 73.39 -25.34 16.90
N SER A 606 74.46 -24.84 16.43
CA SER A 606 75.80 -25.52 16.40
C SER A 606 76.80 -24.66 17.15
#